data_8da860607b370a5ce81a36e6be31b8c1
#
_entry.id   8da860607b370a5ce81a36e6be31b8c1
#
_cell.length_a   1.000
_cell.length_b   1.000
_cell.length_c   1.000
_cell.angle_alpha   90.00
_cell.angle_beta   90.00
_cell.angle_gamma   90.00
#
_symmetry.space_group_name_H-M   'P 1'
#
loop_
_entity.id
_entity.type
_entity.pdbx_description
1 polymer ?
#
loop_
_entity_poly.entity_id
_entity_poly.type
_entity_poly.pdbx_seq_one_letter_code
_entity_poly.pdbx_strand_id
1 'polypeptide(L)'
;KLLFGQANVHTNKFDVTLSTGEESWPVHSDIKLDACTPFLDVIYDEEGMIDFDNIEMRDLNIPQDLPSVILNPKNSGFAMDVGVDFRPLEWLQVSASLVDFGWINWKEKVYNLENTADYEFKGVEVNLESEDFMQDLADSLEQVFRFSATENPYSTSLPAKVYAGVSVYPHPRISFGALSRTEIVKGDIHQQFTLSANFYPIRMLSAGLSYSMIDGYYK
;
A
#
# COMPACT_ATOMS: atom_id res chain seq x y z
N LYS A 1 15.10 11.68 6.73
CA LYS A 1 15.10 11.31 5.30
C LYS A 1 14.21 12.28 4.54
N LEU A 2 14.69 12.79 3.40
CA LEU A 2 13.84 13.44 2.39
C LEU A 2 13.36 12.37 1.42
N LEU A 3 12.11 12.43 1.05
CA LEU A 3 11.46 11.45 0.17
C LEU A 3 10.88 12.15 -1.06
N PHE A 4 10.91 11.46 -2.18
CA PHE A 4 10.29 11.89 -3.42
C PHE A 4 9.35 10.80 -3.90
N GLY A 5 8.05 11.12 -3.94
CA GLY A 5 7.03 10.19 -4.40
C GLY A 5 7.01 10.11 -5.92
N GLN A 6 7.02 8.91 -6.45
CA GLN A 6 6.99 8.66 -7.89
C GLN A 6 5.59 8.27 -8.36
N ALA A 7 4.99 7.26 -7.74
CA ALA A 7 3.63 6.83 -8.01
C ALA A 7 3.00 6.28 -6.73
N ASN A 8 1.69 6.41 -6.63
CA ASN A 8 0.92 5.90 -5.50
C ASN A 8 -0.51 5.57 -5.92
N VAL A 9 -1.09 4.55 -5.31
CA VAL A 9 -2.53 4.31 -5.31
C VAL A 9 -2.98 4.08 -3.88
N HIS A 10 -3.91 4.88 -3.42
CA HIS A 10 -4.44 4.85 -2.07
C HIS A 10 -5.95 4.66 -2.09
N THR A 11 -6.41 3.56 -1.51
CA THR A 11 -7.85 3.28 -1.38
C THR A 11 -8.35 3.89 -0.08
N ASN A 12 -9.27 4.86 -0.20
CA ASN A 12 -9.95 5.48 0.94
C ASN A 12 -11.23 4.71 1.31
N LYS A 13 -11.96 4.26 0.29
CA LYS A 13 -13.15 3.45 0.45
C LYS A 13 -13.28 2.47 -0.70
N PHE A 14 -13.69 1.26 -0.40
CA PHE A 14 -14.03 0.24 -1.39
C PHE A 14 -15.19 -0.58 -0.83
N ASP A 15 -16.39 -0.23 -1.24
CA ASP A 15 -17.63 -0.91 -0.85
C ASP A 15 -18.40 -1.25 -2.11
N VAL A 16 -18.50 -2.52 -2.41
CA VAL A 16 -19.28 -3.04 -3.54
C VAL A 16 -20.16 -4.15 -3.02
N THR A 17 -21.46 -3.91 -3.05
CA THR A 17 -22.46 -4.88 -2.59
C THR A 17 -23.31 -5.34 -3.77
N LEU A 18 -23.32 -6.65 -3.99
CA LEU A 18 -24.21 -7.31 -4.94
C LEU A 18 -25.28 -8.08 -4.17
N SER A 19 -26.53 -7.73 -4.40
CA SER A 19 -27.68 -8.47 -3.87
C SER A 19 -28.34 -9.27 -5.00
N THR A 20 -28.59 -10.55 -4.77
CA THR A 20 -29.23 -11.42 -5.77
C THR A 20 -30.73 -11.48 -5.55
N GLY A 21 -31.50 -11.20 -6.59
CA GLY A 21 -32.97 -11.32 -6.63
C GLY A 21 -33.44 -12.24 -7.75
N GLU A 22 -34.71 -12.56 -7.78
CA GLU A 22 -35.30 -13.42 -8.83
C GLU A 22 -35.42 -12.72 -10.20
N GLU A 23 -35.68 -11.40 -10.19
CA GLU A 23 -35.90 -10.60 -11.41
C GLU A 23 -34.74 -9.64 -11.73
N SER A 24 -33.99 -9.23 -10.72
CA SER A 24 -32.86 -8.30 -10.88
C SER A 24 -31.85 -8.45 -9.76
N TRP A 25 -30.62 -8.01 -10.03
CA TRP A 25 -29.54 -7.99 -9.06
C TRP A 25 -29.08 -6.55 -8.84
N PRO A 26 -29.53 -5.92 -7.75
CA PRO A 26 -29.03 -4.58 -7.40
C PRO A 26 -27.55 -4.64 -7.01
N VAL A 27 -26.79 -3.76 -7.63
CA VAL A 27 -25.36 -3.52 -7.37
C VAL A 27 -25.23 -2.13 -6.80
N HIS A 28 -24.71 -2.04 -5.60
CA HIS A 28 -24.31 -0.78 -4.99
C HIS A 28 -22.79 -0.69 -4.99
N SER A 29 -22.24 0.43 -5.46
CA SER A 29 -20.80 0.72 -5.39
C SER A 29 -20.55 2.07 -4.74
N ASP A 30 -19.57 2.12 -3.81
CA ASP A 30 -19.04 3.35 -3.24
C ASP A 30 -17.52 3.18 -3.13
N ILE A 31 -16.83 3.66 -4.15
CA ILE A 31 -15.38 3.49 -4.32
C ILE A 31 -14.74 4.89 -4.33
N LYS A 32 -13.72 5.06 -3.48
CA LYS A 32 -12.91 6.27 -3.43
C LYS A 32 -11.44 5.90 -3.43
N LEU A 33 -10.73 6.34 -4.45
CA LEU A 33 -9.32 6.07 -4.68
C LEU A 33 -8.58 7.38 -4.91
N ASP A 34 -7.41 7.51 -4.30
CA ASP A 34 -6.46 8.56 -4.66
C ASP A 34 -5.31 7.91 -5.42
N ALA A 35 -4.99 8.44 -6.58
CA ALA A 35 -3.89 7.97 -7.41
C ALA A 35 -2.93 9.11 -7.72
N CYS A 36 -1.66 8.80 -7.77
CA CYS A 36 -0.63 9.65 -8.36
C CYS A 36 0.12 8.84 -9.41
N THR A 37 0.05 9.27 -10.65
CA THR A 37 0.72 8.58 -11.74
C THR A 37 1.36 9.56 -12.71
N PRO A 38 2.70 9.64 -12.76
CA PRO A 38 3.41 10.48 -13.71
C PRO A 38 3.46 9.87 -15.11
N PHE A 39 3.03 8.61 -15.26
CA PHE A 39 3.16 7.82 -16.48
C PHE A 39 1.89 7.78 -17.34
N LEU A 40 0.77 8.23 -16.79
CA LEU A 40 -0.52 8.22 -17.48
C LEU A 40 -1.08 9.64 -17.53
N ASP A 41 -1.66 9.99 -18.64
CA ASP A 41 -2.51 11.18 -18.78
C ASP A 41 -3.97 10.68 -18.86
N VAL A 42 -4.75 11.07 -17.84
CA VAL A 42 -6.17 10.72 -17.74
C VAL A 42 -6.95 11.66 -18.64
N ILE A 43 -7.77 11.08 -19.50
CA ILE A 43 -8.67 11.81 -20.40
C ILE A 43 -10.08 11.75 -19.82
N TYR A 44 -10.81 12.84 -20.00
CA TYR A 44 -12.18 12.97 -19.50
C TYR A 44 -13.16 13.01 -20.69
N ASP A 45 -14.29 12.37 -20.52
CA ASP A 45 -15.41 12.47 -21.46
C ASP A 45 -16.14 13.84 -21.36
N GLU A 46 -17.17 14.04 -22.18
CA GLU A 46 -17.96 15.27 -22.18
C GLU A 46 -18.74 15.50 -20.87
N GLU A 47 -18.93 14.46 -20.07
CA GLU A 47 -19.63 14.49 -18.78
C GLU A 47 -18.64 14.67 -17.61
N GLY A 48 -17.34 14.72 -17.87
CA GLY A 48 -16.28 14.88 -16.87
C GLY A 48 -15.93 13.58 -16.15
N MET A 49 -16.33 12.42 -16.68
CA MET A 49 -15.94 11.11 -16.21
C MET A 49 -14.66 10.66 -16.89
N ILE A 50 -13.97 9.68 -16.30
CA ILE A 50 -12.76 9.12 -16.89
C ILE A 50 -13.12 8.29 -18.11
N ASP A 51 -12.50 8.60 -19.22
CA ASP A 51 -12.53 7.81 -20.45
C ASP A 51 -11.40 6.75 -20.37
N PHE A 52 -11.76 5.53 -19.99
CA PHE A 52 -10.79 4.43 -19.83
C PHE A 52 -10.28 3.92 -21.18
N ASP A 53 -11.03 4.08 -22.25
CA ASP A 53 -10.66 3.61 -23.59
C ASP A 53 -9.56 4.48 -24.22
N ASN A 54 -9.49 5.74 -23.81
CA ASN A 54 -8.56 6.73 -24.32
C ASN A 54 -7.48 7.16 -23.32
N ILE A 55 -7.21 6.35 -22.27
CA ILE A 55 -6.07 6.62 -21.40
C ILE A 55 -4.76 6.51 -22.19
N GLU A 56 -4.01 7.58 -22.25
CA GLU A 56 -2.74 7.62 -22.95
C GLU A 56 -1.56 7.39 -22.00
N MET A 57 -0.62 6.52 -22.43
CA MET A 57 0.68 6.46 -21.77
C MET A 57 1.47 7.69 -22.18
N ARG A 58 1.91 8.47 -21.21
CA ARG A 58 2.73 9.63 -21.44
C ARG A 58 4.05 9.24 -22.10
N ASP A 59 4.36 9.88 -23.24
CA ASP A 59 5.65 9.72 -23.91
C ASP A 59 6.75 10.38 -23.07
N LEU A 60 7.46 9.54 -22.29
CA LEU A 60 8.60 9.99 -21.51
C LEU A 60 9.86 9.94 -22.33
N ASN A 61 10.46 11.10 -22.56
CA ASN A 61 11.77 11.20 -23.24
C ASN A 61 12.88 10.87 -22.23
N ILE A 62 13.17 9.57 -22.09
CA ILE A 62 14.32 9.11 -21.31
C ILE A 62 15.59 9.37 -22.14
N PRO A 63 16.61 10.11 -21.66
CA PRO A 63 16.94 10.41 -20.25
C PRO A 63 16.50 11.78 -19.72
N GLN A 64 15.80 12.62 -20.50
CA GLN A 64 15.51 14.00 -20.12
C GLN A 64 14.47 14.11 -18.99
N ASP A 65 13.42 13.29 -19.04
CA ASP A 65 12.31 13.33 -18.07
C ASP A 65 12.55 12.50 -16.81
N LEU A 66 13.44 11.49 -16.88
CA LEU A 66 13.71 10.60 -15.76
C LEU A 66 14.13 11.31 -14.47
N PRO A 67 15.02 12.34 -14.50
CA PRO A 67 15.37 13.07 -13.28
C PRO A 67 14.19 13.79 -12.64
N SER A 68 13.27 14.35 -13.43
CA SER A 68 12.08 15.05 -12.93
C SER A 68 11.04 14.09 -12.35
N VAL A 69 10.95 12.87 -12.87
CA VAL A 69 10.09 11.80 -12.33
C VAL A 69 10.66 11.26 -11.01
N ILE A 70 11.99 11.01 -10.96
CA ILE A 70 12.64 10.42 -9.78
C ILE A 70 12.76 11.45 -8.64
N LEU A 71 13.08 12.69 -8.96
CA LEU A 71 13.31 13.77 -7.97
C LEU A 71 12.20 14.83 -8.06
N ASN A 72 10.94 14.40 -8.06
CA ASN A 72 9.82 15.31 -8.12
C ASN A 72 9.64 16.06 -6.78
N PRO A 73 10.01 17.36 -6.68
CA PRO A 73 9.91 18.11 -5.43
C PRO A 73 8.46 18.43 -5.04
N LYS A 74 7.51 18.34 -5.97
CA LYS A 74 6.09 18.58 -5.69
C LYS A 74 5.47 17.39 -4.96
N ASN A 75 5.91 16.16 -5.30
CA ASN A 75 5.52 14.95 -4.60
C ASN A 75 6.60 14.59 -3.58
N SER A 76 6.71 15.39 -2.53
CA SER A 76 7.78 15.27 -1.55
C SER A 76 7.26 14.93 -0.16
N GLY A 77 8.11 14.29 0.61
CA GLY A 77 7.81 13.86 1.96
C GLY A 77 9.00 13.88 2.89
N PHE A 78 8.72 13.56 4.11
CA PHE A 78 9.71 13.46 5.16
C PHE A 78 9.52 12.17 5.96
N ALA A 79 10.63 11.52 6.33
CA ALA A 79 10.61 10.40 7.26
C ALA A 79 11.75 10.51 8.27
N MET A 80 11.49 10.03 9.47
CA MET A 80 12.43 10.04 10.59
C MET A 80 12.60 8.62 11.15
N ASP A 81 13.84 8.30 11.45
CA ASP A 81 14.22 7.11 12.22
C ASP A 81 14.91 7.57 13.50
N VAL A 82 14.49 6.98 14.60
CA VAL A 82 15.10 7.20 15.93
C VAL A 82 15.27 5.85 16.61
N GLY A 83 16.41 5.66 17.22
CA GLY A 83 16.68 4.43 17.97
C GLY A 83 17.59 4.66 19.15
N VAL A 84 17.47 3.81 20.13
CA VAL A 84 18.31 3.76 21.31
C VAL A 84 18.74 2.33 21.58
N ASP A 85 20.01 2.17 21.90
CA ASP A 85 20.60 0.94 22.37
C ASP A 85 21.26 1.21 23.71
N PHE A 86 20.93 0.44 24.74
CA PHE A 86 21.41 0.64 26.10
C PHE A 86 21.83 -0.68 26.72
N ARG A 87 23.02 -0.68 27.35
CA ARG A 87 23.58 -1.81 28.07
C ARG A 87 23.70 -1.47 29.57
N PRO A 88 22.63 -1.71 30.35
CA PRO A 88 22.67 -1.44 31.78
C PRO A 88 23.65 -2.37 32.54
N LEU A 89 23.88 -3.55 31.98
CA LEU A 89 24.78 -4.58 32.53
C LEU A 89 25.56 -5.23 31.38
N GLU A 90 26.72 -5.78 31.67
CA GLU A 90 27.56 -6.45 30.64
C GLU A 90 26.83 -7.60 29.95
N TRP A 91 25.94 -8.25 30.67
CA TRP A 91 25.18 -9.40 30.16
C TRP A 91 23.78 -9.01 29.63
N LEU A 92 23.37 -7.74 29.72
CA LEU A 92 22.03 -7.30 29.33
C LEU A 92 22.09 -6.11 28.36
N GLN A 93 21.46 -6.21 27.23
CA GLN A 93 21.27 -5.15 26.24
C GLN A 93 19.78 -4.98 25.98
N VAL A 94 19.32 -3.73 25.94
CA VAL A 94 17.96 -3.33 25.62
C VAL A 94 18.02 -2.34 24.47
N SER A 95 17.14 -2.51 23.49
CA SER A 95 17.04 -1.61 22.33
C SER A 95 15.61 -1.23 22.04
N ALA A 96 15.42 -0.02 21.54
CA ALA A 96 14.14 0.42 21.02
C ALA A 96 14.40 1.31 19.79
N SER A 97 13.54 1.20 18.77
CA SER A 97 13.61 2.10 17.62
C SER A 97 12.24 2.33 17.00
N LEU A 98 12.08 3.53 16.43
CA LEU A 98 10.99 3.94 15.58
C LEU A 98 11.58 4.21 14.20
N VAL A 99 11.05 3.55 13.19
CA VAL A 99 11.59 3.60 11.82
C VAL A 99 10.47 3.98 10.86
N ASP A 100 10.82 4.76 9.83
CA ASP A 100 9.93 5.23 8.77
C ASP A 100 8.71 6.02 9.27
N PHE A 101 8.86 6.74 10.39
CA PHE A 101 7.81 7.65 10.83
C PHE A 101 7.79 8.90 9.96
N GLY A 102 6.79 8.99 9.09
CA GLY A 102 6.72 10.08 8.13
C GLY A 102 5.52 9.99 7.18
N TRP A 103 5.52 10.89 6.20
CA TRP A 103 4.47 10.99 5.18
C TRP A 103 5.02 11.53 3.86
N ILE A 104 4.25 11.34 2.78
CA ILE A 104 4.47 11.93 1.47
C ILE A 104 3.24 12.75 1.09
N ASN A 105 3.46 13.97 0.62
CA ASN A 105 2.42 14.83 0.05
C ASN A 105 2.44 14.68 -1.47
N TRP A 106 1.31 14.36 -2.05
CA TRP A 106 1.09 14.18 -3.47
C TRP A 106 0.37 15.41 -4.01
N LYS A 107 0.98 16.12 -4.96
CA LYS A 107 0.48 17.41 -5.47
C LYS A 107 0.52 17.53 -6.98
N GLU A 108 1.27 16.67 -7.66
CA GLU A 108 1.42 16.69 -9.10
C GLU A 108 1.00 15.36 -9.69
N LYS A 109 0.23 15.41 -10.77
CA LYS A 109 -0.35 14.22 -11.43
C LYS A 109 -1.14 13.35 -10.47
N VAL A 110 -1.99 14.00 -9.69
CA VAL A 110 -2.88 13.39 -8.70
C VAL A 110 -4.29 13.34 -9.25
N TYR A 111 -4.97 12.22 -8.98
CA TYR A 111 -6.33 11.95 -9.40
C TYR A 111 -7.08 11.34 -8.22
N ASN A 112 -8.13 12.01 -7.78
CA ASN A 112 -9.03 11.49 -6.77
C ASN A 112 -10.25 10.92 -7.50
N LEU A 113 -10.36 9.62 -7.52
CA LEU A 113 -11.36 8.87 -8.26
C LEU A 113 -12.51 8.51 -7.35
N GLU A 114 -13.72 8.90 -7.72
CA GLU A 114 -14.93 8.57 -6.97
C GLU A 114 -15.94 7.89 -7.90
N ASN A 115 -16.47 6.76 -7.44
CA ASN A 115 -17.61 6.11 -8.03
C ASN A 115 -18.65 5.89 -6.92
N THR A 116 -19.84 6.42 -7.10
CA THR A 116 -21.00 6.11 -6.26
C THR A 116 -22.15 5.81 -7.21
N ALA A 117 -22.51 4.55 -7.33
CA ALA A 117 -23.55 4.09 -8.23
C ALA A 117 -24.47 3.07 -7.55
N ASP A 118 -25.75 3.22 -7.83
CA ASP A 118 -26.78 2.23 -7.59
C ASP A 118 -27.26 1.73 -8.96
N TYR A 119 -26.94 0.51 -9.29
CA TYR A 119 -27.28 -0.10 -10.57
C TYR A 119 -28.12 -1.35 -10.35
N GLU A 120 -29.14 -1.53 -11.18
CA GLU A 120 -29.97 -2.71 -11.15
C GLU A 120 -29.68 -3.57 -12.39
N PHE A 121 -28.91 -4.64 -12.17
CA PHE A 121 -28.62 -5.61 -13.23
C PHE A 121 -29.84 -6.51 -13.43
N LYS A 122 -30.50 -6.39 -14.59
CA LYS A 122 -31.70 -7.15 -14.96
C LYS A 122 -31.40 -8.42 -15.75
N GLY A 123 -30.13 -8.81 -15.79
CA GLY A 123 -29.67 -9.89 -16.66
C GLY A 123 -29.30 -9.37 -18.05
N VAL A 124 -28.49 -10.14 -18.74
CA VAL A 124 -28.21 -9.96 -20.18
C VAL A 124 -29.00 -11.04 -20.91
N GLU A 125 -29.77 -10.67 -21.92
CA GLU A 125 -30.33 -11.69 -22.83
C GLU A 125 -29.16 -12.39 -23.52
N VAL A 126 -28.85 -13.60 -23.02
CA VAL A 126 -27.75 -14.40 -23.56
C VAL A 126 -28.14 -14.96 -24.92
N ASN A 127 -27.89 -14.19 -25.97
CA ASN A 127 -27.87 -14.73 -27.30
C ASN A 127 -26.45 -15.26 -27.58
N LEU A 128 -26.21 -16.54 -27.29
CA LEU A 128 -24.90 -17.19 -27.44
C LEU A 128 -24.36 -17.19 -28.88
N GLU A 129 -25.18 -16.78 -29.84
CA GLU A 129 -24.80 -16.66 -31.26
C GLU A 129 -24.41 -15.24 -31.68
N SER A 130 -24.55 -14.22 -30.81
CA SER A 130 -24.16 -12.86 -31.09
C SER A 130 -22.69 -12.60 -30.66
N GLU A 131 -21.86 -12.12 -31.57
CA GLU A 131 -20.50 -11.63 -31.26
C GLU A 131 -20.53 -10.41 -30.29
N ASP A 132 -21.71 -9.82 -30.12
CA ASP A 132 -21.92 -8.58 -29.34
C ASP A 132 -22.10 -8.81 -27.83
N PHE A 133 -22.29 -10.08 -27.35
CA PHE A 133 -22.53 -10.36 -25.92
C PHE A 133 -21.43 -9.81 -24.99
N MET A 134 -20.18 -9.96 -25.40
CA MET A 134 -19.05 -9.43 -24.59
C MET A 134 -19.01 -7.91 -24.59
N GLN A 135 -19.45 -7.27 -25.68
CA GLN A 135 -19.56 -5.84 -25.77
C GLN A 135 -20.69 -5.32 -24.86
N ASP A 136 -21.89 -5.90 -24.94
CA ASP A 136 -23.04 -5.53 -24.11
C ASP A 136 -22.73 -5.70 -22.60
N LEU A 137 -21.98 -6.74 -22.25
CA LEU A 137 -21.52 -6.95 -20.88
C LEU A 137 -20.49 -5.89 -20.46
N ALA A 138 -19.55 -5.55 -21.34
CA ALA A 138 -18.55 -4.52 -21.10
C ALA A 138 -19.23 -3.15 -20.93
N ASP A 139 -20.15 -2.77 -21.79
CA ASP A 139 -20.90 -1.51 -21.73
C ASP A 139 -21.76 -1.44 -20.44
N SER A 140 -22.32 -2.59 -20.01
CA SER A 140 -23.06 -2.66 -18.75
C SER A 140 -22.16 -2.47 -17.51
N LEU A 141 -20.97 -3.05 -17.54
CA LEU A 141 -19.97 -2.88 -16.48
C LEU A 141 -19.41 -1.45 -16.48
N GLU A 142 -19.18 -0.87 -17.64
CA GLU A 142 -18.75 0.52 -17.76
C GLU A 142 -19.72 1.49 -17.08
N GLN A 143 -21.04 1.30 -17.28
CA GLN A 143 -22.04 2.13 -16.61
C GLN A 143 -21.99 2.04 -15.08
N VAL A 144 -21.66 0.86 -14.52
CA VAL A 144 -21.53 0.67 -13.07
C VAL A 144 -20.25 1.29 -12.53
N PHE A 145 -19.16 1.23 -13.31
CA PHE A 145 -17.82 1.64 -12.88
C PHE A 145 -17.37 2.97 -13.50
N ARG A 146 -18.29 3.89 -13.76
CA ARG A 146 -17.95 5.25 -14.17
C ARG A 146 -17.35 6.01 -12.99
N PHE A 147 -16.14 6.52 -13.17
CA PHE A 147 -15.43 7.29 -12.16
C PHE A 147 -15.41 8.77 -12.54
N SER A 148 -15.85 9.61 -11.61
CA SER A 148 -15.52 11.02 -11.64
C SER A 148 -14.11 11.21 -11.06
N ALA A 149 -13.37 12.17 -11.58
CA ALA A 149 -12.05 12.49 -11.07
C ALA A 149 -11.91 13.96 -10.74
N THR A 150 -11.18 14.22 -9.66
CA THR A 150 -10.70 15.55 -9.27
C THR A 150 -9.20 15.50 -9.05
N GLU A 151 -8.53 16.66 -9.09
CA GLU A 151 -7.08 16.77 -8.96
C GLU A 151 -6.69 17.45 -7.64
N ASN A 152 -7.22 16.97 -6.53
CA ASN A 152 -6.93 17.53 -5.22
C ASN A 152 -5.68 16.89 -4.60
N PRO A 153 -4.74 17.69 -4.06
CA PRO A 153 -3.60 17.16 -3.33
C PRO A 153 -4.04 16.30 -2.15
N TYR A 154 -3.30 15.22 -1.93
CA TYR A 154 -3.51 14.34 -0.78
C TYR A 154 -2.19 13.94 -0.11
N SER A 155 -2.26 13.27 1.03
CA SER A 155 -1.10 12.84 1.78
C SER A 155 -1.25 11.39 2.20
N THR A 156 -0.16 10.64 2.12
CA THR A 156 -0.11 9.26 2.62
C THR A 156 0.96 9.13 3.70
N SER A 157 0.62 8.46 4.79
CA SER A 157 1.57 8.09 5.83
C SER A 157 2.41 6.89 5.39
N LEU A 158 3.67 6.87 5.79
CA LEU A 158 4.52 5.69 5.61
C LEU A 158 4.17 4.61 6.64
N PRO A 159 4.39 3.33 6.32
CA PRO A 159 4.27 2.25 7.29
C PRO A 159 5.31 2.39 8.41
N ALA A 160 4.92 3.03 9.52
CA ALA A 160 5.80 3.22 10.67
C ALA A 160 6.03 1.90 11.39
N LYS A 161 7.28 1.66 11.80
CA LYS A 161 7.69 0.44 12.50
C LYS A 161 8.31 0.76 13.85
N VAL A 162 7.80 0.13 14.89
CA VAL A 162 8.34 0.21 16.24
C VAL A 162 9.01 -1.12 16.57
N TYR A 163 10.25 -1.05 16.99
CA TYR A 163 11.01 -2.20 17.47
C TYR A 163 11.32 -2.04 18.94
N ALA A 164 11.17 -3.10 19.70
CA ALA A 164 11.65 -3.21 21.07
C ALA A 164 12.34 -4.55 21.24
N GLY A 165 13.58 -4.54 21.72
CA GLY A 165 14.41 -5.73 21.80
C GLY A 165 15.14 -5.83 23.12
N VAL A 166 15.37 -7.06 23.55
CA VAL A 166 16.23 -7.39 24.68
C VAL A 166 17.16 -8.54 24.28
N SER A 167 18.44 -8.42 24.64
CA SER A 167 19.42 -9.47 24.44
C SER A 167 20.15 -9.74 25.76
N VAL A 168 20.30 -11.03 26.06
CA VAL A 168 20.95 -11.53 27.28
C VAL A 168 22.16 -12.35 26.89
N TYR A 169 23.30 -12.05 27.48
CA TYR A 169 24.60 -12.71 27.24
C TYR A 169 25.07 -13.42 28.51
N PRO A 170 24.51 -14.59 28.88
CA PRO A 170 24.90 -15.30 30.08
C PRO A 170 26.33 -15.82 30.03
N HIS A 171 26.89 -15.93 28.82
CA HIS A 171 28.27 -16.36 28.57
C HIS A 171 28.78 -15.72 27.28
N PRO A 172 30.09 -15.41 27.13
CA PRO A 172 30.64 -14.79 25.92
C PRO A 172 30.37 -15.55 24.60
N ARG A 173 29.98 -16.81 24.68
CA ARG A 173 29.69 -17.67 23.53
C ARG A 173 28.21 -17.93 23.31
N ILE A 174 27.34 -17.41 24.16
CA ILE A 174 25.90 -17.68 24.08
C ILE A 174 25.14 -16.38 24.25
N SER A 175 24.18 -16.14 23.37
CA SER A 175 23.21 -15.06 23.53
C SER A 175 21.79 -15.52 23.26
N PHE A 176 20.86 -14.96 24.02
CA PHE A 176 19.42 -15.09 23.81
C PHE A 176 18.85 -13.72 23.50
N GLY A 177 17.91 -13.66 22.58
CA GLY A 177 17.25 -12.41 22.20
C GLY A 177 15.74 -12.58 22.12
N ALA A 178 15.03 -11.51 22.48
CA ALA A 178 13.61 -11.36 22.20
C ALA A 178 13.41 -10.00 21.52
N LEU A 179 12.65 -9.99 20.43
CA LEU A 179 12.35 -8.81 19.63
C LEU A 179 10.84 -8.73 19.38
N SER A 180 10.28 -7.58 19.67
CA SER A 180 8.93 -7.18 19.28
C SER A 180 9.04 -6.19 18.12
N ARG A 181 8.32 -6.43 17.05
CA ARG A 181 8.14 -5.52 15.91
C ARG A 181 6.66 -5.24 15.76
N THR A 182 6.32 -3.97 15.82
CA THR A 182 4.96 -3.47 15.56
C THR A 182 5.03 -2.63 14.29
N GLU A 183 4.24 -2.97 13.29
CA GLU A 183 4.10 -2.20 12.04
C GLU A 183 2.70 -1.62 11.96
N ILE A 184 2.62 -0.32 11.68
CA ILE A 184 1.36 0.43 11.58
C ILE A 184 1.16 0.81 10.13
N VAL A 185 0.15 0.19 9.48
CA VAL A 185 -0.18 0.41 8.07
C VAL A 185 -1.63 0.84 7.97
N LYS A 186 -1.89 2.05 7.53
CA LYS A 186 -3.26 2.62 7.36
C LYS A 186 -4.15 2.50 8.61
N GLY A 187 -3.55 2.50 9.81
CA GLY A 187 -4.27 2.31 11.08
C GLY A 187 -4.35 0.86 11.56
N ASP A 188 -4.07 -0.10 10.72
CA ASP A 188 -3.97 -1.51 11.12
C ASP A 188 -2.61 -1.78 11.77
N ILE A 189 -2.62 -2.61 12.80
CA ILE A 189 -1.45 -2.95 13.60
C ILE A 189 -1.06 -4.41 13.33
N HIS A 190 0.14 -4.59 12.77
CA HIS A 190 0.75 -5.90 12.56
C HIS A 190 1.84 -6.13 13.58
N GLN A 191 1.68 -7.19 14.38
CA GLN A 191 2.58 -7.50 15.49
C GLN A 191 3.39 -8.77 15.22
N GLN A 192 4.71 -8.67 15.39
CA GLN A 192 5.62 -9.79 15.30
C GLN A 192 6.46 -9.91 16.57
N PHE A 193 6.54 -11.12 17.12
CA PHE A 193 7.46 -11.47 18.19
C PHE A 193 8.47 -12.49 17.69
N THR A 194 9.75 -12.27 17.99
CA THR A 194 10.83 -13.18 17.61
C THR A 194 11.67 -13.51 18.83
N LEU A 195 11.89 -14.79 19.06
CA LEU A 195 12.86 -15.29 20.02
C LEU A 195 14.07 -15.85 19.28
N SER A 196 15.26 -15.62 19.79
CA SER A 196 16.49 -16.12 19.18
C SER A 196 17.46 -16.66 20.22
N ALA A 197 18.23 -17.65 19.79
CA ALA A 197 19.37 -18.20 20.56
C ALA A 197 20.56 -18.31 19.61
N ASN A 198 21.72 -17.80 20.02
CA ASN A 198 22.93 -17.83 19.20
C ASN A 198 24.07 -18.45 20.03
N PHE A 199 24.89 -19.24 19.34
CA PHE A 199 26.06 -19.88 19.88
C PHE A 199 27.31 -19.56 19.02
N TYR A 200 28.37 -19.12 19.66
CA TYR A 200 29.63 -18.70 19.06
C TYR A 200 30.78 -19.61 19.54
N PRO A 201 30.94 -20.82 18.98
CA PRO A 201 31.95 -21.78 19.46
C PRO A 201 33.38 -21.23 19.30
N ILE A 202 33.64 -20.54 18.21
CA ILE A 202 34.91 -19.85 17.91
C ILE A 202 34.62 -18.53 17.19
N ARG A 203 35.62 -17.63 17.09
CA ARG A 203 35.45 -16.30 16.44
C ARG A 203 34.98 -16.35 14.99
N MET A 204 35.24 -17.44 14.28
CA MET A 204 34.91 -17.58 12.85
C MET A 204 33.64 -18.36 12.58
N LEU A 205 33.00 -18.95 13.62
CA LEU A 205 31.82 -19.79 13.46
C LEU A 205 30.72 -19.32 14.42
N SER A 206 29.51 -19.15 13.90
CA SER A 206 28.31 -18.91 14.69
C SER A 206 27.19 -19.81 14.20
N ALA A 207 26.36 -20.26 15.12
CA ALA A 207 25.11 -20.96 14.85
C ALA A 207 23.98 -20.24 15.57
N GLY A 208 22.86 -20.01 14.89
CA GLY A 208 21.71 -19.32 15.44
C GLY A 208 20.42 -20.07 15.13
N LEU A 209 19.49 -20.03 16.07
CA LEU A 209 18.12 -20.49 15.93
C LEU A 209 17.21 -19.33 16.28
N SER A 210 16.18 -19.10 15.47
CA SER A 210 15.14 -18.13 15.76
C SER A 210 13.76 -18.71 15.50
N TYR A 211 12.80 -18.23 16.27
CA TYR A 211 11.38 -18.55 16.12
C TYR A 211 10.57 -17.28 16.14
N SER A 212 9.71 -17.10 15.14
CA SER A 212 8.88 -15.90 15.00
C SER A 212 7.40 -16.25 15.00
N MET A 213 6.63 -15.40 15.64
CA MET A 213 5.17 -15.41 15.63
C MET A 213 4.69 -14.08 15.03
N ILE A 214 3.88 -14.14 13.98
CA ILE A 214 3.41 -12.97 13.23
C ILE A 214 1.89 -12.95 13.29
N ASP A 215 1.29 -11.86 13.76
CA ASP A 215 -0.16 -11.64 13.88
C ASP A 215 -0.92 -12.84 14.51
N GLY A 216 -0.30 -13.46 15.50
CA GLY A 216 -0.84 -14.65 16.16
C GLY A 216 -0.63 -15.97 15.41
N TYR A 217 -0.05 -15.96 14.21
CA TYR A 217 0.32 -17.14 13.45
C TYR A 217 1.79 -17.53 13.67
N TYR A 218 2.04 -18.83 13.77
CA TYR A 218 3.39 -19.36 13.98
C TYR A 218 4.10 -19.58 12.63
N LYS A 219 5.34 -19.16 12.53
CA LYS A 219 6.25 -19.41 11.39
C LYS A 219 7.61 -19.89 11.88
#